data_58e056924afefaf8b59d32bb6d4d8445
#
_entry.id   58e056924afefaf8b59d32bb6d4d8445
#
_cell.length_a   1.000
_cell.length_b   1.000
_cell.length_c   1.000
_cell.angle_alpha   90.00
_cell.angle_beta   90.00
_cell.angle_gamma   90.00
#
_symmetry.space_group_name_H-M   'P 1'
#
loop_
_entity.id
_entity.type
_entity.pdbx_description
1 polymer ?
#
loop_
_entity_poly.entity_id
_entity_poly.type
_entity_poly.pdbx_seq_one_letter_code
_entity_poly.pdbx_strand_id
1 'polypeptide(L)'
;PPLRERQEDILPLASVFINEFNKKFGKNVTGFTNEASEIMQNYYWKGNIRELRNVIERVLLLESEQIITKESLSFLKQHISQMQKQIDLNEGQHILQLHSQGVLMNNVIKDLIQQTLIISGNNQIAAAKILGVSKNKLRYRMEQLGIQTNK
;
A
#
# COMPACT_ATOMS: atom_id res chain seq x y z
N PRO A 1 -20.58 -10.44 2.52
CA PRO A 1 -19.70 -9.29 2.65
C PRO A 1 -18.28 -9.63 2.19
N PRO A 2 -17.53 -8.67 1.64
CA PRO A 2 -16.17 -8.91 1.20
C PRO A 2 -15.23 -9.16 2.39
N LEU A 3 -14.09 -9.85 2.14
CA LEU A 3 -13.11 -10.22 3.20
C LEU A 3 -12.54 -9.01 3.96
N ARG A 4 -12.42 -7.85 3.31
CA ARG A 4 -11.97 -6.61 3.96
C ARG A 4 -12.91 -6.11 5.08
N GLU A 5 -14.17 -6.56 5.10
CA GLU A 5 -15.19 -6.23 6.12
C GLU A 5 -15.27 -7.30 7.22
N ARG A 6 -14.51 -8.40 7.08
CA ARG A 6 -14.44 -9.51 8.05
C ARG A 6 -13.03 -10.07 8.13
N GLN A 7 -12.12 -9.23 8.58
CA GLN A 7 -10.69 -9.57 8.67
C GLN A 7 -10.41 -10.76 9.57
N GLU A 8 -11.23 -10.99 10.57
CA GLU A 8 -11.18 -12.15 11.47
C GLU A 8 -11.36 -13.49 10.76
N ASP A 9 -12.08 -13.52 9.63
CA ASP A 9 -12.32 -14.74 8.86
C ASP A 9 -11.15 -15.11 7.94
N ILE A 10 -10.21 -14.19 7.68
CA ILE A 10 -9.13 -14.39 6.71
C ILE A 10 -8.22 -15.53 7.10
N LEU A 11 -7.71 -15.55 8.32
CA LEU A 11 -6.79 -16.61 8.79
C LEU A 11 -7.48 -17.97 8.92
N PRO A 12 -8.70 -18.09 9.46
CA PRO A 12 -9.46 -19.33 9.43
C PRO A 12 -9.67 -19.89 8.01
N LEU A 13 -10.07 -19.05 7.06
CA LEU A 13 -10.23 -19.45 5.66
C LEU A 13 -8.91 -19.85 5.01
N ALA A 14 -7.84 -19.09 5.27
CA ALA A 14 -6.51 -19.44 4.79
C ALA A 14 -6.06 -20.80 5.32
N SER A 15 -6.34 -21.13 6.58
CA SER A 15 -6.02 -22.44 7.18
C SER A 15 -6.77 -23.59 6.50
N VAL A 16 -8.02 -23.38 6.10
CA VAL A 16 -8.78 -24.37 5.32
C VAL A 16 -8.08 -24.64 3.98
N PHE A 17 -7.65 -23.59 3.28
CA PHE A 17 -6.95 -23.73 2.00
C PHE A 17 -5.56 -24.35 2.17
N ILE A 18 -4.83 -24.00 3.22
CA ILE A 18 -3.55 -24.66 3.54
C ILE A 18 -3.74 -26.17 3.67
N ASN A 19 -4.76 -26.61 4.41
CA ASN A 19 -5.06 -28.04 4.59
C ASN A 19 -5.45 -28.72 3.26
N GLU A 20 -6.22 -28.05 2.41
CA GLU A 20 -6.58 -28.53 1.08
C GLU A 20 -5.34 -28.72 0.20
N PHE A 21 -4.49 -27.69 0.11
CA PHE A 21 -3.31 -27.72 -0.75
C PHE A 21 -2.16 -28.55 -0.19
N ASN A 22 -2.04 -28.69 1.12
CA ASN A 22 -1.12 -29.66 1.73
C ASN A 22 -1.39 -31.07 1.20
N LYS A 23 -2.66 -31.49 1.17
CA LYS A 23 -3.06 -32.79 0.61
C LYS A 23 -2.78 -32.89 -0.88
N LYS A 24 -3.06 -31.80 -1.64
CA LYS A 24 -2.89 -31.76 -3.09
C LYS A 24 -1.42 -31.82 -3.51
N PHE A 25 -0.53 -31.14 -2.78
CA PHE A 25 0.88 -30.99 -3.13
C PHE A 25 1.83 -31.83 -2.28
N GLY A 26 1.32 -32.63 -1.34
CA GLY A 26 2.16 -33.42 -0.44
C GLY A 26 3.01 -32.58 0.50
N LYS A 27 2.50 -31.43 0.94
CA LYS A 27 3.17 -30.47 1.82
C LYS A 27 2.67 -30.61 3.27
N ASN A 28 3.40 -30.01 4.20
CA ASN A 28 3.07 -30.03 5.63
C ASN A 28 3.18 -28.61 6.22
N VAL A 29 2.65 -27.62 5.53
CA VAL A 29 2.61 -26.24 6.03
C VAL A 29 1.60 -26.15 7.17
N THR A 30 2.01 -25.61 8.31
CA THR A 30 1.21 -25.59 9.54
C THR A 30 0.51 -24.25 9.79
N GLY A 31 0.97 -23.15 9.17
CA GLY A 31 0.37 -21.83 9.35
C GLY A 31 1.30 -20.68 8.95
N PHE A 32 1.14 -19.57 9.63
CA PHE A 32 1.83 -18.31 9.37
C PHE A 32 2.65 -17.86 10.57
N THR A 33 3.73 -17.11 10.33
CA THR A 33 4.35 -16.29 11.39
C THR A 33 3.41 -15.14 11.78
N ASN A 34 3.65 -14.50 12.92
CA ASN A 34 2.85 -13.35 13.36
C ASN A 34 2.87 -12.23 12.32
N GLU A 35 4.05 -11.92 11.76
CA GLU A 35 4.23 -10.89 10.72
C GLU A 35 3.49 -11.24 9.42
N ALA A 36 3.50 -12.51 9.02
CA ALA A 36 2.74 -12.98 7.86
C ALA A 36 1.23 -12.90 8.10
N SER A 37 0.78 -13.25 9.30
CA SER A 37 -0.63 -13.14 9.71
C SER A 37 -1.13 -11.70 9.61
N GLU A 38 -0.35 -10.74 10.11
CA GLU A 38 -0.67 -9.30 10.00
C GLU A 38 -0.78 -8.85 8.55
N ILE A 39 0.13 -9.29 7.67
CA ILE A 39 0.08 -8.98 6.24
C ILE A 39 -1.19 -9.51 5.62
N MET A 40 -1.55 -10.78 5.92
CA MET A 40 -2.76 -11.42 5.41
C MET A 40 -4.04 -10.70 5.85
N GLN A 41 -4.14 -10.31 7.12
CA GLN A 41 -5.32 -9.63 7.67
C GLN A 41 -5.47 -8.20 7.14
N ASN A 42 -4.36 -7.49 6.92
CA ASN A 42 -4.37 -6.10 6.46
C ASN A 42 -4.39 -5.95 4.93
N TYR A 43 -4.26 -7.04 4.18
CA TYR A 43 -4.34 -6.98 2.73
C TYR A 43 -5.80 -6.73 2.27
N TYR A 44 -5.97 -5.96 1.20
CA TYR A 44 -7.29 -5.46 0.76
C TYR A 44 -8.23 -6.54 0.18
N TRP A 45 -7.69 -7.64 -0.33
CA TRP A 45 -8.43 -8.77 -0.91
C TRP A 45 -9.47 -8.36 -1.95
N LYS A 46 -9.06 -7.60 -2.97
CA LYS A 46 -9.95 -7.13 -4.05
C LYS A 46 -10.71 -8.28 -4.73
N GLY A 47 -10.03 -9.38 -4.96
CA GLY A 47 -10.60 -10.62 -5.52
C GLY A 47 -11.26 -11.54 -4.48
N ASN A 48 -11.38 -11.06 -3.23
CA ASN A 48 -12.09 -11.73 -2.14
C ASN A 48 -11.54 -13.16 -1.89
N ILE A 49 -12.41 -14.12 -1.64
CA ILE A 49 -12.06 -15.52 -1.35
C ILE A 49 -11.27 -16.19 -2.49
N ARG A 50 -11.57 -15.86 -3.75
CA ARG A 50 -10.84 -16.40 -4.89
C ARG A 50 -9.38 -15.97 -4.91
N GLU A 51 -9.13 -14.70 -4.60
CA GLU A 51 -7.77 -14.18 -4.51
C GLU A 51 -7.02 -14.82 -3.34
N LEU A 52 -7.65 -14.89 -2.17
CA LEU A 52 -7.09 -15.56 -1.00
C LEU A 52 -6.66 -17.00 -1.32
N ARG A 53 -7.55 -17.77 -1.95
CA ARG A 53 -7.30 -19.14 -2.36
C ARG A 53 -6.09 -19.25 -3.32
N ASN A 54 -6.04 -18.39 -4.34
CA ASN A 54 -4.94 -18.37 -5.31
C ASN A 54 -3.60 -17.98 -4.66
N VAL A 55 -3.62 -17.04 -3.73
CA VAL A 55 -2.43 -16.64 -2.95
C VAL A 55 -1.91 -17.81 -2.14
N ILE A 56 -2.78 -18.52 -1.41
CA ILE A 56 -2.37 -19.69 -0.62
C ILE A 56 -1.84 -20.80 -1.54
N GLU A 57 -2.50 -21.09 -2.66
CA GLU A 57 -2.03 -22.08 -3.63
C GLU A 57 -0.62 -21.76 -4.13
N ARG A 58 -0.39 -20.49 -4.55
CA ARG A 58 0.90 -20.02 -5.02
C ARG A 58 1.98 -20.12 -3.94
N VAL A 59 1.68 -19.69 -2.72
CA VAL A 59 2.63 -19.78 -1.60
C VAL A 59 3.01 -21.23 -1.34
N LEU A 60 2.06 -22.15 -1.23
CA LEU A 60 2.35 -23.55 -0.95
C LEU A 60 3.12 -24.24 -2.09
N LEU A 61 2.94 -23.81 -3.35
CA LEU A 61 3.75 -24.33 -4.46
C LEU A 61 5.22 -23.94 -4.33
N LEU A 62 5.50 -22.72 -3.88
CA LEU A 62 6.85 -22.16 -3.82
C LEU A 62 7.54 -22.39 -2.48
N GLU A 63 6.76 -22.60 -1.41
CA GLU A 63 7.28 -22.72 -0.06
C GLU A 63 7.91 -24.08 0.18
N SER A 64 9.10 -24.07 0.79
CA SER A 64 9.81 -25.28 1.25
C SER A 64 9.69 -25.47 2.77
N GLU A 65 9.33 -24.43 3.48
CA GLU A 65 9.24 -24.40 4.94
C GLU A 65 7.85 -24.82 5.43
N GLN A 66 7.79 -25.23 6.70
CA GLN A 66 6.52 -25.61 7.31
C GLN A 66 5.67 -24.43 7.79
N ILE A 67 6.24 -23.21 7.76
CA ILE A 67 5.59 -22.00 8.23
C ILE A 67 5.73 -20.91 7.16
N ILE A 68 4.62 -20.28 6.79
CA ILE A 68 4.60 -19.16 5.84
C ILE A 68 5.12 -17.91 6.54
N THR A 69 6.17 -17.33 5.99
CA THR A 69 6.82 -16.10 6.49
C THR A 69 6.38 -14.85 5.72
N LYS A 70 6.78 -13.68 6.19
CA LYS A 70 6.55 -12.43 5.45
C LYS A 70 7.26 -12.39 4.09
N GLU A 71 8.39 -13.10 3.99
CA GLU A 71 9.16 -13.22 2.75
C GLU A 71 8.37 -14.02 1.71
N SER A 72 7.70 -15.11 2.14
CA SER A 72 6.80 -15.92 1.30
C SER A 72 5.64 -15.10 0.71
N LEU A 73 5.26 -14.00 1.37
CA LEU A 73 4.18 -13.08 0.97
C LEU A 73 4.70 -11.79 0.30
N SER A 74 5.99 -11.70 0.01
CA SER A 74 6.62 -10.47 -0.55
C SER A 74 5.98 -10.00 -1.86
N PHE A 75 5.47 -10.93 -2.67
CA PHE A 75 4.77 -10.61 -3.91
C PHE A 75 3.45 -9.86 -3.70
N LEU A 76 2.79 -9.99 -2.55
CA LEU A 76 1.60 -9.20 -2.21
C LEU A 76 1.96 -7.71 -2.08
N LYS A 77 3.14 -7.41 -1.54
CA LYS A 77 3.63 -6.02 -1.46
C LYS A 77 3.92 -5.44 -2.85
N GLN A 78 4.43 -6.24 -3.78
CA GLN A 78 4.66 -5.81 -5.16
C GLN A 78 3.34 -5.54 -5.89
N HIS A 79 2.28 -6.32 -5.63
CA HIS A 79 0.95 -6.05 -6.17
C HIS A 79 0.38 -4.72 -5.66
N ILE A 80 0.57 -4.39 -4.39
CA ILE A 80 0.18 -3.09 -3.83
C ILE A 80 0.96 -1.97 -4.54
N SER A 81 2.27 -2.12 -4.71
CA SER A 81 3.12 -1.13 -5.40
C SER A 81 2.80 -0.98 -6.88
N GLN A 82 2.41 -2.06 -7.56
CA GLN A 82 1.98 -2.02 -8.96
C GLN A 82 0.58 -1.42 -9.12
N MET A 83 -0.34 -1.69 -8.19
CA MET A 83 -1.64 -1.02 -8.15
C MET A 83 -1.49 0.48 -7.87
N GLN A 84 -0.59 0.88 -6.99
CA GLN A 84 -0.26 2.28 -6.75
C GLN A 84 0.32 2.93 -8.02
N LYS A 85 1.22 2.26 -8.76
CA LYS A 85 1.73 2.76 -10.05
C LYS A 85 0.69 2.85 -11.16
N GLN A 86 -0.32 1.98 -11.18
CA GLN A 86 -1.41 2.06 -12.17
C GLN A 86 -2.42 3.17 -11.86
N ILE A 87 -2.52 3.59 -10.61
CA ILE A 87 -3.37 4.72 -10.20
C ILE A 87 -2.67 6.07 -10.51
N ASP A 88 -1.34 6.10 -10.54
CA ASP A 88 -0.54 7.28 -10.89
C ASP A 88 -0.68 7.74 -12.36
N LEU A 89 -1.37 6.99 -13.21
CA LEU A 89 -1.50 7.30 -14.64
C LEU A 89 -2.79 8.03 -15.02
N ASN A 90 -3.71 8.29 -14.10
CA ASN A 90 -4.88 9.12 -14.35
C ASN A 90 -4.58 10.57 -13.95
N GLU A 91 -4.38 11.43 -14.94
CA GLU A 91 -4.23 12.87 -14.78
C GLU A 91 -5.26 13.41 -13.79
N GLY A 92 -4.78 13.99 -12.70
CA GLY A 92 -5.61 14.73 -11.73
C GLY A 92 -5.98 14.00 -10.45
N GLN A 93 -5.52 12.78 -10.20
CA GLN A 93 -5.76 12.09 -8.92
C GLN A 93 -4.52 12.12 -8.02
N HIS A 94 -4.67 12.66 -6.82
CA HIS A 94 -3.65 12.63 -5.78
C HIS A 94 -4.03 11.57 -4.73
N ILE A 95 -3.14 10.61 -4.48
CA ILE A 95 -3.33 9.61 -3.43
C ILE A 95 -2.73 10.14 -2.15
N LEU A 96 -3.60 10.46 -1.20
CA LEU A 96 -3.20 10.77 0.17
C LEU A 96 -3.31 9.49 1.02
N GLN A 97 -2.18 9.02 1.54
CA GLN A 97 -2.20 7.98 2.56
C GLN A 97 -2.52 8.63 3.91
N LEU A 98 -3.74 8.40 4.37
CA LEU A 98 -4.17 8.87 5.68
C LEU A 98 -4.01 7.73 6.69
N HIS A 99 -3.28 8.02 7.78
CA HIS A 99 -3.19 7.10 8.91
C HIS A 99 -4.46 7.18 9.75
N SER A 100 -4.88 6.05 10.32
CA SER A 100 -6.09 5.96 11.17
C SER A 100 -6.05 6.84 12.42
N GLN A 101 -4.88 7.29 12.83
CA GLN A 101 -4.67 8.21 13.97
C GLN A 101 -4.80 9.70 13.59
N GLY A 102 -5.17 10.00 12.36
CA GLY A 102 -5.28 11.36 11.84
C GLY A 102 -3.97 11.89 11.27
N VAL A 103 -4.09 12.92 10.44
CA VAL A 103 -2.97 13.63 9.81
C VAL A 103 -3.18 15.12 10.01
N LEU A 104 -2.14 15.81 10.47
CA LEU A 104 -2.17 17.26 10.56
C LEU A 104 -2.20 17.85 9.13
N MET A 105 -3.22 18.64 8.83
CA MET A 105 -3.43 19.26 7.51
C MET A 105 -2.17 20.00 7.00
N ASN A 106 -1.45 20.66 7.89
CA ASN A 106 -0.22 21.37 7.54
C ASN A 106 0.88 20.45 7.04
N ASN A 107 0.97 19.20 7.56
CA ASN A 107 1.95 18.22 7.08
C ASN A 107 1.59 17.78 5.66
N VAL A 108 0.31 17.53 5.37
CA VAL A 108 -0.16 17.17 4.03
C VAL A 108 0.15 18.29 3.02
N ILE A 109 -0.13 19.53 3.38
CA ILE A 109 0.14 20.68 2.53
C ILE A 109 1.65 20.85 2.31
N LYS A 110 2.46 20.64 3.35
CA LYS A 110 3.91 20.70 3.26
C LYS A 110 4.47 19.65 2.30
N ASP A 111 4.04 18.41 2.44
CA ASP A 111 4.47 17.29 1.57
C ASP A 111 4.05 17.54 0.11
N LEU A 112 2.82 18.02 -0.11
CA LEU A 112 2.32 18.35 -1.44
C LEU A 112 3.17 19.45 -2.11
N ILE A 113 3.49 20.52 -1.40
CA ILE A 113 4.33 21.60 -1.91
C ILE A 113 5.75 21.10 -2.19
N GLN A 114 6.35 20.30 -1.29
CA GLN A 114 7.69 19.76 -1.48
C GLN A 114 7.78 18.85 -2.70
N GLN A 115 6.83 17.93 -2.88
CA GLN A 115 6.77 17.05 -4.04
C GLN A 115 6.60 17.85 -5.33
N THR A 116 5.76 18.87 -5.32
CA THR A 116 5.54 19.71 -6.50
C THR A 116 6.80 20.51 -6.86
N LEU A 117 7.55 20.99 -5.86
CA LEU A 117 8.83 21.67 -6.09
C LEU A 117 9.87 20.71 -6.70
N ILE A 118 9.93 19.47 -6.26
CA ILE A 118 10.81 18.43 -6.84
C ILE A 118 10.46 18.22 -8.32
N ILE A 119 9.19 18.02 -8.64
CA ILE A 119 8.69 17.79 -10.01
C ILE A 119 8.97 19.00 -10.92
N SER A 120 8.86 20.20 -10.37
CA SER A 120 9.10 21.46 -11.12
C SER A 120 10.57 21.92 -11.15
N GLY A 121 11.51 21.09 -10.65
CA GLY A 121 12.93 21.43 -10.58
C GLY A 121 13.21 22.65 -9.70
N ASN A 122 12.49 22.80 -8.57
CA ASN A 122 12.51 23.95 -7.66
C ASN A 122 12.02 25.26 -8.28
N ASN A 123 11.35 25.21 -9.43
CA ASN A 123 10.76 26.40 -10.06
C ASN A 123 9.42 26.75 -9.41
N GLN A 124 9.40 27.78 -8.57
CA GLN A 124 8.20 28.22 -7.84
C GLN A 124 7.06 28.67 -8.77
N ILE A 125 7.35 29.21 -9.95
CA ILE A 125 6.32 29.62 -10.90
C ILE A 125 5.64 28.40 -11.50
N ALA A 126 6.42 27.42 -11.92
CA ALA A 126 5.91 26.15 -12.44
C ALA A 126 5.16 25.37 -11.36
N ALA A 127 5.68 25.31 -10.14
CA ALA A 127 5.03 24.67 -9.00
C ALA A 127 3.68 25.34 -8.67
N ALA A 128 3.61 26.65 -8.63
CA ALA A 128 2.36 27.39 -8.41
C ALA A 128 1.31 27.09 -9.49
N LYS A 129 1.74 26.99 -10.75
CA LYS A 129 0.86 26.62 -11.87
C LYS A 129 0.32 25.19 -11.72
N ILE A 130 1.17 24.23 -11.34
CA ILE A 130 0.75 22.83 -11.08
C ILE A 130 -0.26 22.78 -9.94
N LEU A 131 -0.06 23.53 -8.86
CA LEU A 131 -0.95 23.59 -7.71
C LEU A 131 -2.21 24.45 -7.90
N GLY A 132 -2.35 25.10 -9.06
CA GLY A 132 -3.50 25.98 -9.34
C GLY A 132 -3.58 27.21 -8.42
N VAL A 133 -2.44 27.70 -7.92
CA VAL A 133 -2.35 28.87 -7.04
C VAL A 133 -1.44 29.95 -7.62
N SER A 134 -1.57 31.19 -7.12
CA SER A 134 -0.63 32.26 -7.50
C SER A 134 0.75 32.01 -6.85
N LYS A 135 1.81 32.50 -7.50
CA LYS A 135 3.18 32.45 -6.97
C LYS A 135 3.28 33.04 -5.56
N ASN A 136 2.60 34.16 -5.32
CA ASN A 136 2.61 34.82 -4.02
C ASN A 136 1.93 33.96 -2.95
N LYS A 137 0.82 33.29 -3.27
CA LYS A 137 0.13 32.39 -2.35
C LYS A 137 0.98 31.15 -2.03
N LEU A 138 1.67 30.59 -3.03
CA LEU A 138 2.61 29.48 -2.81
C LEU A 138 3.76 29.91 -1.90
N ARG A 139 4.40 31.06 -2.19
CA ARG A 139 5.50 31.61 -1.39
C ARG A 139 5.08 31.85 0.07
N TYR A 140 3.93 32.45 0.29
CA TYR A 140 3.38 32.66 1.64
C TYR A 140 3.21 31.35 2.39
N ARG A 141 2.66 30.31 1.74
CA ARG A 141 2.50 28.99 2.34
C ARG A 141 3.84 28.32 2.66
N MET A 142 4.82 28.45 1.77
CA MET A 142 6.16 27.93 1.99
C MET A 142 6.81 28.56 3.23
N GLU A 143 6.69 29.89 3.39
CA GLU A 143 7.20 30.61 4.54
C GLU A 143 6.52 30.14 5.84
N GLN A 144 5.19 29.97 5.84
CA GLN A 144 4.41 29.50 7.00
C GLN A 144 4.80 28.06 7.41
N LEU A 145 5.16 27.21 6.46
CA LEU A 145 5.47 25.80 6.67
C LEU A 145 6.98 25.54 6.81
N GLY A 146 7.81 26.60 6.78
CA GLY A 146 9.27 26.48 6.91
C GLY A 146 9.94 25.75 5.77
N ILE A 147 9.37 25.82 4.54
CA ILE A 147 9.94 25.22 3.35
C ILE A 147 10.95 26.18 2.74
N GLN A 148 12.23 25.81 2.72
CA GLN A 148 13.29 26.55 2.05
C GLN A 148 13.55 25.96 0.68
N THR A 149 13.65 26.80 -0.35
CA THR A 149 14.19 26.43 -1.65
C THR A 149 15.67 26.80 -1.65
N ASN A 150 16.53 25.78 -1.74
CA ASN A 150 17.93 26.03 -2.03
C ASN A 150 18.02 26.72 -3.41
N LYS A 151 18.73 27.85 -3.46
CA LYS A 151 19.07 28.53 -4.70
C LYS A 151 19.99 27.68 -5.54
#